data_502588799b2a9012c63f320319cd7406
#
_entry.id   502588799b2a9012c63f320319cd7406
#
_cell.length_a   1.000
_cell.length_b   1.000
_cell.length_c   1.000
_cell.angle_alpha   90.00
_cell.angle_beta   90.00
_cell.angle_gamma   90.00
#
_symmetry.space_group_name_H-M   'P 1'
#
loop_
_entity.id
_entity.type
_entity.pdbx_description
1 polymer ?
#
loop_
_entity_poly.entity_id
_entity_poly.type
_entity_poly.pdbx_seq_one_letter_code
_entity_poly.pdbx_strand_id
1 'polypeptide(L)'
;MVVLNLFHIFATTVDSTAVEKNLLIMKFYNREKEIAELKRVQELAFGQNSRMIVVTGRRRIGKTSLIKQALKGTPTVYFFIGRKAESILVADFIKIVRETLSIFIPDGISKFTTLIQYLFEIGKTRSFNIVIDEFQEFYNIRPDVFSDMQNLWDEYRQETKINLVISGSVYSLMQKIFTDHGEPLFGRADNILCLRSFNTKVLKQIMEDFAPGYSNDDLLALYTLTGGIPKYVELFCDNQARRR
;
A
#
# COMPACT_ATOMS: atom_id res chain seq x y z
N MET A 1 -28.48 24.93 1.59
CA MET A 1 -28.10 26.15 0.84
C MET A 1 -26.57 26.33 0.72
N VAL A 2 -25.78 25.98 1.73
CA VAL A 2 -24.31 26.08 1.70
C VAL A 2 -23.67 25.10 0.67
N VAL A 3 -24.18 23.88 0.53
CA VAL A 3 -23.67 22.87 -0.40
C VAL A 3 -23.89 23.23 -1.88
N LEU A 4 -24.96 23.96 -2.20
CA LEU A 4 -25.22 24.41 -3.58
C LEU A 4 -24.35 25.61 -4.00
N ASN A 5 -23.94 26.47 -3.07
CA ASN A 5 -23.05 27.59 -3.36
C ASN A 5 -21.60 27.14 -3.64
N LEU A 6 -21.11 26.06 -3.01
CA LEU A 6 -19.83 25.46 -3.35
C LEU A 6 -19.74 25.02 -4.82
N PHE A 7 -20.87 24.57 -5.39
CA PHE A 7 -20.92 24.20 -6.80
C PHE A 7 -20.89 25.40 -7.75
N HIS A 8 -21.23 26.62 -7.28
CA HIS A 8 -21.32 27.81 -8.14
C HIS A 8 -20.01 28.62 -8.16
N ILE A 9 -19.28 28.69 -7.04
CA ILE A 9 -18.07 29.50 -6.92
C ILE A 9 -16.93 28.92 -7.76
N PHE A 10 -16.87 27.60 -7.93
CA PHE A 10 -15.87 26.94 -8.78
C PHE A 10 -16.14 27.06 -10.29
N ALA A 11 -17.28 27.59 -10.70
CA ALA A 11 -17.69 27.66 -12.11
C ALA A 11 -17.32 28.97 -12.82
N THR A 12 -16.83 30.01 -12.13
CA THR A 12 -16.81 31.39 -12.69
C THR A 12 -15.44 32.02 -12.90
N THR A 13 -14.33 31.37 -12.62
CA THR A 13 -12.99 32.01 -12.82
C THR A 13 -11.98 31.08 -13.49
N VAL A 14 -12.05 30.90 -14.81
CA VAL A 14 -10.85 30.63 -15.62
C VAL A 14 -11.07 31.09 -17.06
N ASP A 15 -10.25 32.03 -17.47
CA ASP A 15 -10.08 32.54 -18.82
C ASP A 15 -9.48 31.45 -19.73
N SER A 16 -10.09 31.33 -20.94
CA SER A 16 -9.82 30.25 -21.89
C SER A 16 -8.62 30.58 -22.78
N THR A 17 -7.41 30.41 -22.28
CA THR A 17 -6.22 30.38 -23.15
C THR A 17 -5.37 29.17 -22.84
N ALA A 18 -5.32 28.23 -23.83
CA ALA A 18 -4.31 27.21 -24.04
C ALA A 18 -3.79 26.48 -22.78
N VAL A 19 -4.64 25.69 -22.14
CA VAL A 19 -4.18 24.67 -21.21
C VAL A 19 -4.09 23.36 -21.98
N GLU A 20 -2.87 22.96 -22.33
CA GLU A 20 -2.55 21.57 -22.62
C GLU A 20 -3.28 20.68 -21.61
N LYS A 21 -3.95 19.66 -22.11
CA LYS A 21 -4.58 18.60 -21.30
C LYS A 21 -3.53 17.80 -20.52
N ASN A 22 -2.83 18.44 -19.61
CA ASN A 22 -2.19 17.75 -18.51
C ASN A 22 -3.33 17.32 -17.59
N LEU A 23 -3.76 16.07 -17.72
CA LEU A 23 -4.50 15.40 -16.64
C LEU A 23 -3.68 15.68 -15.38
N LEU A 24 -4.18 16.54 -14.50
CA LEU A 24 -3.58 16.84 -13.21
C LEU A 24 -3.73 15.56 -12.35
N ILE A 25 -2.85 14.58 -12.64
CA ILE A 25 -2.71 13.41 -11.76
C ILE A 25 -2.32 13.98 -10.40
N MET A 26 -3.17 13.77 -9.40
CA MET A 26 -2.92 14.28 -8.06
C MET A 26 -1.51 13.90 -7.62
N LYS A 27 -0.67 14.90 -7.32
CA LYS A 27 0.67 14.69 -6.80
C LYS A 27 0.61 13.79 -5.57
N PHE A 28 1.68 13.07 -5.32
CA PHE A 28 1.79 12.24 -4.12
C PHE A 28 2.10 13.14 -2.91
N TYR A 29 1.08 13.46 -2.10
CA TYR A 29 1.22 14.36 -0.95
C TYR A 29 1.56 13.62 0.33
N ASN A 30 2.46 14.22 1.13
CA ASN A 30 2.68 13.93 2.55
C ASN A 30 2.85 12.44 2.90
N ARG A 31 3.87 11.81 2.33
CA ARG A 31 4.25 10.43 2.68
C ARG A 31 5.78 10.24 2.66
N GLU A 32 6.51 11.34 2.74
CA GLU A 32 7.98 11.34 2.63
C GLU A 32 8.62 10.49 3.75
N LYS A 33 8.08 10.60 4.96
CA LYS A 33 8.56 9.83 6.13
C LYS A 33 8.31 8.34 5.97
N GLU A 34 7.11 7.97 5.55
CA GLU A 34 6.72 6.58 5.35
C GLU A 34 7.48 5.96 4.17
N ILE A 35 7.69 6.72 3.07
CA ILE A 35 8.53 6.29 1.95
C ILE A 35 9.97 6.10 2.41
N ALA A 36 10.54 7.05 3.14
CA ALA A 36 11.91 6.96 3.66
C ALA A 36 12.09 5.72 4.55
N GLU A 37 11.11 5.43 5.41
CA GLU A 37 11.16 4.27 6.29
C GLU A 37 11.05 2.94 5.50
N LEU A 38 10.16 2.84 4.51
CA LEU A 38 10.06 1.67 3.64
C LEU A 38 11.38 1.43 2.88
N LYS A 39 12.02 2.48 2.37
CA LYS A 39 13.34 2.38 1.71
C LYS A 39 14.44 1.99 2.68
N ARG A 40 14.47 2.58 3.87
CA ARG A 40 15.46 2.22 4.92
C ARG A 40 15.38 0.74 5.28
N VAL A 41 14.16 0.21 5.48
CA VAL A 41 13.96 -1.21 5.77
C VAL A 41 14.39 -2.08 4.59
N GLN A 42 14.09 -1.67 3.36
CA GLN A 42 14.54 -2.37 2.15
C GLN A 42 16.07 -2.41 2.04
N GLU A 43 16.76 -1.29 2.29
CA GLU A 43 18.21 -1.20 2.29
C GLU A 43 18.84 -2.15 3.32
N LEU A 44 18.27 -2.21 4.52
CA LEU A 44 18.70 -3.16 5.55
C LEU A 44 18.47 -4.60 5.11
N ALA A 45 17.30 -4.89 4.49
CA ALA A 45 16.99 -6.23 4.01
C ALA A 45 17.98 -6.70 2.93
N PHE A 46 18.35 -5.83 2.00
CA PHE A 46 19.24 -6.17 0.89
C PHE A 46 20.72 -6.18 1.31
N GLY A 47 21.10 -5.32 2.25
CA GLY A 47 22.47 -5.20 2.73
C GLY A 47 22.88 -6.23 3.80
N GLN A 48 21.94 -6.66 4.62
CA GLN A 48 22.20 -7.52 5.78
C GLN A 48 21.42 -8.84 5.68
N ASN A 49 20.20 -8.87 6.19
CA ASN A 49 19.32 -10.03 6.23
C ASN A 49 17.86 -9.60 6.13
N SER A 50 16.98 -10.54 5.80
CA SER A 50 15.58 -10.24 5.55
C SER A 50 14.90 -9.41 6.64
N ARG A 51 14.06 -8.46 6.22
CA ARG A 51 13.30 -7.57 7.07
C ARG A 51 11.81 -7.65 6.75
N MET A 52 10.98 -7.52 7.79
CA MET A 52 9.53 -7.50 7.66
C MET A 52 8.99 -6.15 8.10
N ILE A 53 8.23 -5.48 7.24
CA ILE A 53 7.54 -4.25 7.57
C ILE A 53 6.05 -4.40 7.30
N VAL A 54 5.23 -3.92 8.25
CA VAL A 54 3.77 -3.99 8.16
C VAL A 54 3.21 -2.60 7.89
N VAL A 55 2.34 -2.47 6.88
CA VAL A 55 1.67 -1.22 6.52
C VAL A 55 0.17 -1.37 6.75
N THR A 56 -0.33 -0.71 7.78
CA THR A 56 -1.75 -0.74 8.17
C THR A 56 -2.42 0.60 7.91
N GLY A 57 -3.73 0.61 7.94
CA GLY A 57 -4.53 1.83 7.80
C GLY A 57 -5.83 1.56 7.06
N ARG A 58 -6.78 2.48 7.21
CA ARG A 58 -8.12 2.36 6.63
C ARG A 58 -8.09 2.07 5.13
N ARG A 59 -9.15 1.45 4.62
CA ARG A 59 -9.36 1.31 3.18
C ARG A 59 -9.31 2.68 2.51
N ARG A 60 -8.71 2.74 1.31
CA ARG A 60 -8.57 3.98 0.51
C ARG A 60 -7.60 5.04 1.07
N ILE A 61 -6.79 4.68 2.10
CA ILE A 61 -5.79 5.58 2.69
C ILE A 61 -4.50 5.71 1.86
N GLY A 62 -4.34 4.94 0.78
CA GLY A 62 -3.19 5.02 -0.12
C GLY A 62 -2.06 4.03 0.18
N LYS A 63 -2.30 2.92 0.91
CA LYS A 63 -1.26 1.90 1.21
C LYS A 63 -0.58 1.36 -0.03
N THR A 64 -1.36 0.87 -0.99
CA THR A 64 -0.87 0.29 -2.25
C THR A 64 -0.02 1.30 -3.05
N SER A 65 -0.49 2.55 -3.16
CA SER A 65 0.24 3.62 -3.86
C SER A 65 1.55 3.96 -3.14
N LEU A 66 1.55 4.02 -1.81
CA LEU A 66 2.74 4.25 -0.99
C LEU A 66 3.80 3.16 -1.23
N ILE A 67 3.40 1.89 -1.12
CA ILE A 67 4.30 0.74 -1.29
C ILE A 67 4.89 0.75 -2.71
N LYS A 68 4.06 0.90 -3.74
CA LYS A 68 4.51 0.97 -5.13
C LYS A 68 5.48 2.13 -5.37
N GLN A 69 5.23 3.29 -4.78
CA GLN A 69 6.12 4.46 -4.91
C GLN A 69 7.45 4.25 -4.18
N ALA A 70 7.41 3.67 -2.99
CA ALA A 70 8.63 3.42 -2.20
C ALA A 70 9.55 2.39 -2.86
N LEU A 71 8.98 1.33 -3.46
CA LEU A 71 9.71 0.21 -4.04
C LEU A 71 9.96 0.35 -5.56
N LYS A 72 9.62 1.53 -6.14
CA LYS A 72 9.80 1.79 -7.57
C LYS A 72 11.26 1.60 -7.99
N GLY A 73 11.48 0.86 -9.08
CA GLY A 73 12.81 0.61 -9.64
C GLY A 73 13.54 -0.59 -9.02
N THR A 74 12.92 -1.32 -8.09
CA THR A 74 13.48 -2.54 -7.49
C THR A 74 12.61 -3.76 -7.80
N PRO A 75 13.18 -4.96 -7.98
CA PRO A 75 12.41 -6.17 -8.25
C PRO A 75 11.39 -6.42 -7.13
N THR A 76 10.10 -6.42 -7.48
CA THR A 76 9.01 -6.51 -6.49
C THR A 76 7.94 -7.47 -6.97
N VAL A 77 7.76 -8.59 -6.28
CA VAL A 77 6.62 -9.47 -6.47
C VAL A 77 5.48 -8.98 -5.58
N TYR A 78 4.33 -8.71 -6.18
CA TYR A 78 3.19 -8.11 -5.51
C TYR A 78 2.00 -9.07 -5.50
N PHE A 79 1.65 -9.59 -4.33
CA PHE A 79 0.57 -10.54 -4.11
C PHE A 79 -0.63 -9.83 -3.46
N PHE A 80 -1.72 -9.75 -4.17
CA PHE A 80 -2.99 -9.29 -3.63
C PHE A 80 -3.84 -10.47 -3.20
N ILE A 81 -4.15 -10.56 -1.91
CA ILE A 81 -4.95 -11.66 -1.36
C ILE A 81 -6.44 -11.34 -1.57
N GLY A 82 -6.97 -11.81 -2.69
CA GLY A 82 -8.38 -11.70 -3.01
C GLY A 82 -9.18 -12.88 -2.44
N ARG A 83 -10.50 -12.75 -2.40
CA ARG A 83 -11.42 -13.80 -1.95
C ARG A 83 -11.59 -14.90 -3.00
N LYS A 84 -10.54 -15.69 -3.20
CA LYS A 84 -10.46 -16.81 -4.12
C LYS A 84 -9.92 -18.04 -3.36
N ALA A 85 -10.10 -19.23 -3.91
CA ALA A 85 -9.43 -20.42 -3.39
C ALA A 85 -7.89 -20.25 -3.46
N GLU A 86 -7.18 -20.76 -2.47
CA GLU A 86 -5.72 -20.61 -2.36
C GLU A 86 -5.00 -21.06 -3.63
N SER A 87 -5.38 -22.20 -4.21
CA SER A 87 -4.73 -22.72 -5.41
C SER A 87 -4.86 -21.79 -6.62
N ILE A 88 -5.98 -21.05 -6.74
CA ILE A 88 -6.18 -20.06 -7.82
C ILE A 88 -5.28 -18.84 -7.57
N LEU A 89 -5.20 -18.36 -6.33
CA LEU A 89 -4.29 -17.27 -5.96
C LEU A 89 -2.84 -17.63 -6.25
N VAL A 90 -2.42 -18.84 -5.88
CA VAL A 90 -1.06 -19.32 -6.09
C VAL A 90 -0.74 -19.42 -7.58
N ALA A 91 -1.66 -19.91 -8.41
CA ALA A 91 -1.48 -19.94 -9.86
C ALA A 91 -1.28 -18.55 -10.47
N ASP A 92 -2.05 -17.54 -9.99
CA ASP A 92 -1.89 -16.15 -10.40
C ASP A 92 -0.52 -15.59 -9.92
N PHE A 93 -0.12 -15.91 -8.69
CA PHE A 93 1.15 -15.45 -8.10
C PHE A 93 2.38 -16.05 -8.80
N ILE A 94 2.32 -17.31 -9.21
CA ILE A 94 3.40 -17.95 -9.98
C ILE A 94 3.66 -17.18 -11.29
N LYS A 95 2.63 -16.71 -11.98
CA LYS A 95 2.79 -15.87 -13.19
C LYS A 95 3.53 -14.57 -12.85
N ILE A 96 3.09 -13.87 -11.80
CA ILE A 96 3.74 -12.63 -11.34
C ILE A 96 5.21 -12.86 -11.02
N VAL A 97 5.54 -13.95 -10.31
CA VAL A 97 6.93 -14.27 -9.96
C VAL A 97 7.77 -14.54 -11.19
N ARG A 98 7.27 -15.36 -12.14
CA ARG A 98 7.98 -15.67 -13.39
C ARG A 98 8.26 -14.39 -14.21
N GLU A 99 7.28 -13.50 -14.34
CA GLU A 99 7.41 -12.24 -15.07
C GLU A 99 8.37 -11.25 -14.37
N THR A 100 8.28 -11.15 -13.04
CA THR A 100 9.04 -10.16 -12.27
C THR A 100 10.50 -10.56 -12.05
N LEU A 101 10.73 -11.83 -11.70
CA LEU A 101 12.07 -12.31 -11.32
C LEU A 101 12.78 -13.08 -12.44
N SER A 102 12.06 -13.41 -13.54
CA SER A 102 12.58 -14.22 -14.66
C SER A 102 13.21 -15.53 -14.18
N ILE A 103 12.50 -16.23 -13.27
CA ILE A 103 12.95 -17.51 -12.69
C ILE A 103 12.00 -18.66 -13.08
N PHE A 104 12.57 -19.86 -13.10
CA PHE A 104 11.78 -21.07 -13.19
C PHE A 104 11.07 -21.33 -11.87
N ILE A 105 9.84 -21.74 -11.88
CA ILE A 105 9.08 -22.23 -10.71
C ILE A 105 8.60 -23.63 -11.05
N PRO A 106 8.92 -24.64 -10.20
CA PRO A 106 8.46 -26.01 -10.39
C PRO A 106 6.93 -26.11 -10.50
N ASP A 107 6.46 -27.07 -11.28
CA ASP A 107 5.05 -27.37 -11.36
C ASP A 107 4.55 -28.04 -10.08
N GLY A 108 3.24 -27.98 -9.85
CA GLY A 108 2.60 -28.62 -8.69
C GLY A 108 2.54 -27.78 -7.41
N ILE A 109 3.10 -26.56 -7.39
CA ILE A 109 2.94 -25.65 -6.25
C ILE A 109 1.50 -25.11 -6.24
N SER A 110 0.75 -25.50 -5.21
CA SER A 110 -0.67 -25.13 -5.02
C SER A 110 -0.93 -24.43 -3.69
N LYS A 111 0.03 -24.45 -2.75
CA LYS A 111 -0.07 -23.80 -1.45
C LYS A 111 0.75 -22.50 -1.45
N PHE A 112 0.19 -21.45 -0.85
CA PHE A 112 0.85 -20.15 -0.73
C PHE A 112 2.18 -20.25 0.02
N THR A 113 2.20 -20.95 1.13
CA THR A 113 3.41 -21.11 1.95
C THR A 113 4.52 -21.86 1.25
N THR A 114 4.20 -22.85 0.39
CA THR A 114 5.18 -23.51 -0.47
C THR A 114 5.79 -22.55 -1.50
N LEU A 115 4.99 -21.67 -2.07
CA LEU A 115 5.50 -20.62 -2.97
C LEU A 115 6.41 -19.64 -2.21
N ILE A 116 6.02 -19.19 -1.01
CA ILE A 116 6.83 -18.32 -0.18
C ILE A 116 8.15 -18.99 0.22
N GLN A 117 8.12 -20.26 0.62
CA GLN A 117 9.32 -21.02 0.93
C GLN A 117 10.29 -21.06 -0.28
N TYR A 118 9.77 -21.32 -1.47
CA TYR A 118 10.57 -21.28 -2.70
C TYR A 118 11.20 -19.91 -2.94
N LEU A 119 10.44 -18.83 -2.70
CA LEU A 119 10.97 -17.47 -2.80
C LEU A 119 12.04 -17.16 -1.74
N PHE A 120 11.92 -17.69 -0.54
CA PHE A 120 12.98 -17.57 0.46
C PHE A 120 14.25 -18.30 0.00
N GLU A 121 14.16 -19.48 -0.60
CA GLU A 121 15.35 -20.18 -1.16
C GLU A 121 16.04 -19.32 -2.24
N ILE A 122 15.28 -18.68 -3.13
CA ILE A 122 15.82 -17.70 -4.10
C ILE A 122 16.45 -16.51 -3.38
N GLY A 123 15.86 -16.07 -2.26
CA GLY A 123 16.33 -14.96 -1.44
C GLY A 123 17.72 -15.17 -0.80
N LYS A 124 18.23 -16.40 -0.74
CA LYS A 124 19.61 -16.69 -0.30
C LYS A 124 20.66 -16.13 -1.26
N THR A 125 20.32 -16.03 -2.53
CA THR A 125 21.26 -15.60 -3.60
C THR A 125 20.88 -14.30 -4.29
N ARG A 126 19.62 -13.86 -4.14
CA ARG A 126 19.09 -12.66 -4.81
C ARG A 126 18.29 -11.80 -3.84
N SER A 127 18.42 -10.48 -3.98
CA SER A 127 17.63 -9.52 -3.19
C SER A 127 16.43 -9.04 -4.00
N PHE A 128 15.23 -9.08 -3.42
CA PHE A 128 13.99 -8.58 -4.01
C PHE A 128 12.94 -8.31 -2.94
N ASN A 129 11.86 -7.63 -3.34
CA ASN A 129 10.75 -7.36 -2.45
C ASN A 129 9.63 -8.39 -2.64
N ILE A 130 9.03 -8.81 -1.55
CA ILE A 130 7.74 -9.52 -1.53
C ILE A 130 6.73 -8.60 -0.87
N VAL A 131 5.66 -8.26 -1.58
CA VAL A 131 4.54 -7.51 -1.03
C VAL A 131 3.34 -8.43 -0.94
N ILE A 132 2.73 -8.53 0.24
CA ILE A 132 1.49 -9.28 0.46
C ILE A 132 0.42 -8.27 0.91
N ASP A 133 -0.49 -7.94 0.01
CA ASP A 133 -1.55 -6.95 0.26
C ASP A 133 -2.87 -7.62 0.63
N GLU A 134 -3.63 -7.04 1.56
CA GLU A 134 -4.84 -7.57 2.20
C GLU A 134 -4.58 -8.90 2.92
N PHE A 135 -3.43 -9.01 3.61
CA PHE A 135 -2.94 -10.22 4.28
C PHE A 135 -3.96 -10.83 5.26
N GLN A 136 -4.77 -10.00 5.92
CA GLN A 136 -5.81 -10.47 6.82
C GLN A 136 -6.90 -11.33 6.15
N GLU A 137 -7.01 -11.31 4.81
CA GLU A 137 -7.98 -12.17 4.11
C GLU A 137 -7.65 -13.66 4.27
N PHE A 138 -6.42 -14.02 4.65
CA PHE A 138 -6.07 -15.40 4.99
C PHE A 138 -6.87 -15.97 6.17
N TYR A 139 -7.42 -15.13 7.06
CA TYR A 139 -8.38 -15.62 8.07
C TYR A 139 -9.58 -16.36 7.44
N ASN A 140 -10.00 -15.94 6.25
CA ASN A 140 -11.14 -16.50 5.55
C ASN A 140 -10.76 -17.64 4.58
N ILE A 141 -9.51 -17.69 4.13
CA ILE A 141 -9.04 -18.61 3.10
C ILE A 141 -8.36 -19.83 3.75
N ARG A 142 -7.39 -19.55 4.62
CA ARG A 142 -6.54 -20.55 5.25
C ARG A 142 -5.84 -19.96 6.48
N PRO A 143 -6.47 -20.02 7.67
CA PRO A 143 -5.94 -19.39 8.89
C PRO A 143 -4.57 -19.90 9.35
N ASP A 144 -4.24 -21.16 9.07
CA ASP A 144 -2.95 -21.78 9.39
C ASP A 144 -1.75 -21.14 8.65
N VAL A 145 -2.01 -20.33 7.61
CA VAL A 145 -0.97 -19.52 6.93
C VAL A 145 -0.16 -18.66 7.92
N PHE A 146 -0.79 -18.14 8.98
CA PHE A 146 -0.07 -17.29 9.94
C PHE A 146 1.01 -18.08 10.70
N SER A 147 0.71 -19.31 11.11
CA SER A 147 1.69 -20.21 11.77
C SER A 147 2.76 -20.69 10.78
N ASP A 148 2.36 -21.05 9.57
CA ASP A 148 3.30 -21.47 8.53
C ASP A 148 4.28 -20.31 8.19
N MET A 149 3.77 -19.09 8.05
CA MET A 149 4.59 -17.89 7.80
C MET A 149 5.53 -17.57 8.97
N GLN A 150 5.09 -17.81 10.20
CA GLN A 150 5.95 -17.71 11.37
C GLN A 150 7.16 -18.65 11.23
N ASN A 151 6.91 -19.93 10.98
CA ASN A 151 7.97 -20.95 10.88
C ASN A 151 8.94 -20.61 9.75
N LEU A 152 8.43 -20.27 8.56
CA LEU A 152 9.27 -19.85 7.43
C LEU A 152 10.08 -18.59 7.75
N TRP A 153 9.48 -17.59 8.39
CA TRP A 153 10.19 -16.37 8.75
C TRP A 153 11.33 -16.65 9.73
N ASP A 154 11.05 -17.42 10.78
CA ASP A 154 12.04 -17.75 11.81
C ASP A 154 13.20 -18.59 11.25
N GLU A 155 12.93 -19.49 10.28
CA GLU A 155 13.92 -20.31 9.60
C GLU A 155 14.81 -19.50 8.65
N TYR A 156 14.20 -18.68 7.78
CA TYR A 156 14.91 -18.08 6.64
C TYR A 156 15.41 -16.65 6.84
N ARG A 157 14.88 -15.89 7.80
CA ARG A 157 15.16 -14.45 7.92
C ARG A 157 16.64 -14.08 8.00
N GLN A 158 17.47 -14.93 8.61
CA GLN A 158 18.89 -14.65 8.80
C GLN A 158 19.75 -14.98 7.57
N GLU A 159 19.28 -15.89 6.71
CA GLU A 159 20.04 -16.41 5.58
C GLU A 159 19.65 -15.77 4.25
N THR A 160 18.60 -14.96 4.24
CA THR A 160 18.01 -14.39 3.02
C THR A 160 18.06 -12.88 3.00
N LYS A 161 17.89 -12.29 1.80
CA LYS A 161 17.90 -10.83 1.57
C LYS A 161 16.60 -10.35 0.97
N ILE A 162 15.50 -10.63 1.66
CA ILE A 162 14.14 -10.29 1.22
C ILE A 162 13.58 -9.16 2.06
N ASN A 163 13.06 -8.13 1.41
CA ASN A 163 12.21 -7.14 2.05
C ASN A 163 10.75 -7.60 1.96
N LEU A 164 10.21 -8.11 3.06
CA LEU A 164 8.82 -8.56 3.16
C LEU A 164 7.92 -7.43 3.65
N VAL A 165 7.07 -6.91 2.76
CA VAL A 165 6.11 -5.87 3.07
C VAL A 165 4.72 -6.49 3.17
N ILE A 166 4.12 -6.45 4.34
CA ILE A 166 2.78 -6.96 4.58
C ILE A 166 1.82 -5.79 4.74
N SER A 167 0.70 -5.79 4.02
CA SER A 167 -0.27 -4.71 4.07
C SER A 167 -1.68 -5.25 4.35
N GLY A 168 -2.49 -4.45 5.05
CA GLY A 168 -3.87 -4.80 5.33
C GLY A 168 -4.75 -3.59 5.66
N SER A 169 -6.04 -3.69 5.31
CA SER A 169 -7.00 -2.60 5.47
C SER A 169 -7.89 -2.72 6.71
N VAL A 170 -7.98 -3.90 7.33
CA VAL A 170 -8.75 -4.13 8.54
C VAL A 170 -7.82 -3.98 9.74
N TYR A 171 -7.82 -2.77 10.32
CA TYR A 171 -6.88 -2.39 11.38
C TYR A 171 -6.89 -3.35 12.57
N SER A 172 -8.07 -3.75 13.07
CA SER A 172 -8.21 -4.65 14.22
C SER A 172 -7.60 -6.03 13.97
N LEU A 173 -7.78 -6.58 12.75
CA LEU A 173 -7.18 -7.86 12.39
C LEU A 173 -5.66 -7.76 12.23
N MET A 174 -5.17 -6.70 11.59
CA MET A 174 -3.73 -6.47 11.45
C MET A 174 -3.05 -6.23 12.81
N GLN A 175 -3.72 -5.50 13.72
CA GLN A 175 -3.26 -5.37 15.09
C GLN A 175 -3.20 -6.75 15.77
N LYS A 176 -4.28 -7.52 15.71
CA LYS A 176 -4.30 -8.87 16.27
C LYS A 176 -3.11 -9.69 15.76
N ILE A 177 -2.94 -9.83 14.43
CA ILE A 177 -1.89 -10.66 13.81
C ILE A 177 -0.48 -10.29 14.29
N PHE A 178 -0.16 -8.98 14.44
CA PHE A 178 1.23 -8.54 14.64
C PHE A 178 1.54 -7.99 16.04
N THR A 179 0.52 -7.67 16.85
CA THR A 179 0.72 -7.04 18.18
C THR A 179 0.10 -7.80 19.34
N ASP A 180 -0.72 -8.82 19.09
CA ASP A 180 -1.26 -9.69 20.12
C ASP A 180 -0.23 -10.79 20.46
N HIS A 181 0.09 -10.93 21.75
CA HIS A 181 1.08 -11.89 22.25
C HIS A 181 0.75 -13.35 21.95
N GLY A 182 -0.53 -13.69 21.75
CA GLY A 182 -0.99 -15.03 21.43
C GLY A 182 -0.87 -15.41 19.96
N GLU A 183 -0.57 -14.45 19.08
CA GLU A 183 -0.58 -14.69 17.63
C GLU A 183 0.81 -15.08 17.08
N PRO A 184 0.86 -15.95 16.05
CA PRO A 184 2.11 -16.49 15.53
C PRO A 184 3.11 -15.43 15.06
N LEU A 185 2.64 -14.34 14.45
CA LEU A 185 3.51 -13.30 13.89
C LEU A 185 3.82 -12.15 14.87
N PHE A 186 3.41 -12.27 16.13
CA PHE A 186 3.75 -11.30 17.17
C PHE A 186 5.26 -11.03 17.26
N GLY A 187 5.65 -9.75 17.28
CA GLY A 187 7.04 -9.31 17.44
C GLY A 187 7.99 -9.63 16.29
N ARG A 188 7.50 -10.13 15.14
CA ARG A 188 8.34 -10.48 13.99
C ARG A 188 8.53 -9.36 12.99
N ALA A 189 7.65 -8.36 13.00
CA ALA A 189 7.79 -7.16 12.18
C ALA A 189 8.89 -6.24 12.75
N ASP A 190 9.82 -5.80 11.91
CA ASP A 190 10.83 -4.80 12.27
C ASP A 190 10.20 -3.42 12.48
N ASN A 191 9.11 -3.11 11.77
CA ASN A 191 8.33 -1.89 11.96
C ASN A 191 6.86 -2.07 11.53
N ILE A 192 5.96 -1.31 12.15
CA ILE A 192 4.53 -1.25 11.82
C ILE A 192 4.16 0.19 11.52
N LEU A 193 3.91 0.50 10.24
CA LEU A 193 3.48 1.81 9.77
C LEU A 193 1.95 1.88 9.75
N CYS A 194 1.38 2.75 10.57
CA CYS A 194 -0.06 3.03 10.56
C CYS A 194 -0.36 4.30 9.78
N LEU A 195 -0.87 4.17 8.55
CA LEU A 195 -1.23 5.31 7.71
C LEU A 195 -2.48 6.01 8.22
N ARG A 196 -2.38 7.33 8.37
CA ARG A 196 -3.48 8.20 8.78
C ARG A 196 -3.98 9.04 7.60
N SER A 197 -5.20 9.56 7.74
CA SER A 197 -5.78 10.55 6.83
C SER A 197 -4.88 11.79 6.71
N PHE A 198 -5.04 12.54 5.64
CA PHE A 198 -4.41 13.85 5.50
C PHE A 198 -4.88 14.78 6.60
N ASN A 199 -3.94 15.47 7.21
CA ASN A 199 -4.25 16.54 8.16
C ASN A 199 -4.60 17.83 7.42
N THR A 200 -5.06 18.84 8.17
CA THR A 200 -5.46 20.13 7.60
C THR A 200 -4.33 20.84 6.86
N LYS A 201 -3.08 20.67 7.26
CA LYS A 201 -1.92 21.27 6.57
C LYS A 201 -1.79 20.73 5.15
N VAL A 202 -1.93 19.42 4.99
CA VAL A 202 -1.88 18.75 3.68
C VAL A 202 -3.09 19.11 2.82
N LEU A 203 -4.28 19.18 3.42
CA LEU A 203 -5.48 19.58 2.70
C LEU A 203 -5.38 21.04 2.22
N LYS A 204 -4.80 21.95 3.00
CA LYS A 204 -4.51 23.32 2.56
C LYS A 204 -3.61 23.33 1.34
N GLN A 205 -2.50 22.57 1.38
CA GLN A 205 -1.58 22.45 0.24
C GLN A 205 -2.27 21.92 -1.01
N ILE A 206 -3.15 20.91 -0.86
CA ILE A 206 -3.95 20.38 -1.97
C ILE A 206 -4.92 21.46 -2.50
N MET A 207 -5.59 22.20 -1.62
CA MET A 207 -6.50 23.27 -2.02
C MET A 207 -5.74 24.42 -2.73
N GLU A 208 -4.56 24.78 -2.29
CA GLU A 208 -3.71 25.77 -2.97
C GLU A 208 -3.34 25.31 -4.40
N ASP A 209 -3.03 24.01 -4.59
CA ASP A 209 -2.68 23.47 -5.91
C ASP A 209 -3.90 23.33 -6.86
N PHE A 210 -5.08 22.95 -6.33
CA PHE A 210 -6.26 22.62 -7.16
C PHE A 210 -7.35 23.69 -7.20
N ALA A 211 -7.42 24.56 -6.20
CA ALA A 211 -8.44 25.58 -6.04
C ALA A 211 -7.84 26.86 -5.41
N PRO A 212 -6.88 27.52 -6.06
CA PRO A 212 -6.27 28.74 -5.53
C PRO A 212 -7.37 29.81 -5.25
N GLY A 213 -7.27 30.45 -4.08
CA GLY A 213 -8.27 31.39 -3.60
C GLY A 213 -9.44 30.77 -2.80
N TYR A 214 -9.35 29.49 -2.43
CA TYR A 214 -10.32 28.83 -1.56
C TYR A 214 -10.49 29.54 -0.21
N SER A 215 -11.70 29.46 0.34
CA SER A 215 -12.03 29.97 1.67
C SER A 215 -11.81 28.90 2.78
N ASN A 216 -11.86 29.32 4.03
CA ASN A 216 -11.86 28.38 5.16
C ASN A 216 -13.09 27.46 5.16
N ASP A 217 -14.23 27.95 4.67
CA ASP A 217 -15.45 27.14 4.55
C ASP A 217 -15.30 26.05 3.48
N ASP A 218 -14.61 26.32 2.37
CA ASP A 218 -14.29 25.33 1.34
C ASP A 218 -13.37 24.23 1.89
N LEU A 219 -12.36 24.61 2.68
CA LEU A 219 -11.48 23.65 3.34
C LEU A 219 -12.25 22.79 4.36
N LEU A 220 -13.14 23.41 5.13
CA LEU A 220 -14.00 22.69 6.09
C LEU A 220 -14.94 21.72 5.36
N ALA A 221 -15.53 22.14 4.26
CA ALA A 221 -16.40 21.30 3.44
C ALA A 221 -15.62 20.11 2.85
N LEU A 222 -14.43 20.35 2.27
CA LEU A 222 -13.57 19.27 1.78
C LEU A 222 -13.25 18.25 2.89
N TYR A 223 -12.85 18.73 4.07
CA TYR A 223 -12.56 17.85 5.20
C TYR A 223 -13.80 17.08 5.66
N THR A 224 -14.94 17.73 5.77
CA THR A 224 -16.19 17.11 6.22
C THR A 224 -16.65 16.00 5.26
N LEU A 225 -16.53 16.23 3.94
CA LEU A 225 -16.94 15.27 2.91
C LEU A 225 -15.96 14.11 2.76
N THR A 226 -14.66 14.34 2.93
CA THR A 226 -13.62 13.35 2.63
C THR A 226 -13.01 12.69 3.88
N GLY A 227 -13.14 13.32 5.06
CA GLY A 227 -12.41 12.93 6.27
C GLY A 227 -10.89 12.95 6.09
N GLY A 228 -10.38 13.68 5.09
CA GLY A 228 -8.99 13.70 4.70
C GLY A 228 -8.49 12.37 4.11
N ILE A 229 -9.39 11.46 3.71
CA ILE A 229 -8.99 10.17 3.10
C ILE A 229 -8.51 10.43 1.67
N PRO A 230 -7.24 10.08 1.33
CA PRO A 230 -6.61 10.43 0.06
C PRO A 230 -7.45 10.12 -1.18
N LYS A 231 -8.04 8.94 -1.26
CA LYS A 231 -8.87 8.56 -2.43
C LYS A 231 -10.14 9.39 -2.58
N TYR A 232 -10.73 9.84 -1.49
CA TYR A 232 -11.90 10.72 -1.57
C TYR A 232 -11.50 12.15 -1.94
N VAL A 233 -10.35 12.62 -1.43
CA VAL A 233 -9.79 13.92 -1.83
C VAL A 233 -9.45 13.91 -3.33
N GLU A 234 -8.79 12.86 -3.83
CA GLU A 234 -8.50 12.66 -5.26
C GLU A 234 -9.77 12.71 -6.11
N LEU A 235 -10.80 11.92 -5.75
CA LEU A 235 -12.08 11.91 -6.48
C LEU A 235 -12.76 13.29 -6.49
N PHE A 236 -12.61 14.06 -5.43
CA PHE A 236 -13.11 15.43 -5.36
C PHE A 236 -12.36 16.33 -6.34
N CYS A 237 -11.04 16.30 -6.35
CA CYS A 237 -10.20 17.08 -7.26
C CYS A 237 -10.40 16.68 -8.74
N ASP A 238 -10.47 15.39 -9.05
CA ASP A 238 -10.68 14.87 -10.41
C ASP A 238 -12.04 15.29 -11.00
N ASN A 239 -13.09 15.27 -10.18
CA ASN A 239 -14.42 15.70 -10.61
C ASN A 239 -14.50 17.22 -10.89
N GLN A 240 -13.68 18.00 -10.21
CA GLN A 240 -13.56 19.45 -10.49
C GLN A 240 -12.80 19.68 -11.81
N ALA A 241 -11.75 18.92 -12.08
CA ALA A 241 -10.98 19.03 -13.33
C ALA A 241 -11.79 18.63 -14.58
N ARG A 242 -12.77 17.71 -14.45
CA ARG A 242 -13.64 17.27 -15.57
C ARG A 242 -14.79 18.24 -15.88
N ARG A 243 -15.12 19.15 -14.99
CA ARG A 243 -16.19 20.14 -15.16
C ARG A 243 -15.70 21.48 -15.71
N ARG A 244 -14.40 21.64 -15.88
CA ARG A 244 -13.72 22.74 -16.57
C ARG A 244 -13.33 22.32 -17.99
#